data_1e5fb6ccf3fb126bbc24b64bdbd50929
#
_entry.id   1e5fb6ccf3fb126bbc24b64bdbd50929
#
_cell.length_a   1.000
_cell.length_b   1.000
_cell.length_c   1.000
_cell.angle_alpha   90.00
_cell.angle_beta   90.00
_cell.angle_gamma   90.00
#
_symmetry.space_group_name_H-M   'P 1'
#
loop_
_entity.id
_entity.type
_entity.pdbx_description
1 polymer ?
#
loop_
_entity_poly.entity_id
_entity_poly.type
_entity_poly.pdbx_seq_one_letter_code
_entity_poly.pdbx_strand_id
1 'polypeptide(L)'
;MKKVIFTIGMFMFGLLSTFAQTEEKVSDAQLQKFAEAYQTVQQVNQQIQQEMVTAIEAEGITAQRFNEIYQAQMDPEAEVDATEDEMTKQESALKKIEGMQAGVQEDMQNKIKEKGLTLEQYEKIGAQLQNSPELQKKLQGILMKNQTGKNPMKKKN
;
A
#
# COMPACT_ATOMS: atom_id res chain seq x y z
N MET A 1 -27.25 0.37 4.21
CA MET A 1 -25.97 -0.27 3.95
C MET A 1 -24.97 0.81 3.58
N LYS A 2 -24.33 1.43 4.59
CA LYS A 2 -23.28 2.44 4.37
C LYS A 2 -21.98 1.69 4.12
N LYS A 3 -21.41 1.85 2.92
CA LYS A 3 -20.10 1.30 2.59
C LYS A 3 -19.07 2.05 3.42
N VAL A 4 -18.54 1.39 4.45
CA VAL A 4 -17.39 1.90 5.21
C VAL A 4 -16.18 1.76 4.29
N ILE A 5 -15.79 2.86 3.67
CA ILE A 5 -14.55 2.95 2.91
C ILE A 5 -13.45 3.07 3.95
N PHE A 6 -12.76 1.97 4.17
CA PHE A 6 -11.52 1.90 4.94
C PHE A 6 -10.46 2.68 4.15
N THR A 7 -10.42 3.98 4.37
CA THR A 7 -9.36 4.81 3.84
C THR A 7 -8.16 4.67 4.78
N ILE A 8 -7.50 3.50 4.72
CA ILE A 8 -6.13 3.41 5.25
C ILE A 8 -5.35 4.43 4.43
N GLY A 9 -4.94 5.48 5.14
CA GLY A 9 -4.22 6.59 4.57
C GLY A 9 -3.08 6.05 3.70
N MET A 10 -3.23 6.29 2.42
CA MET A 10 -2.16 6.18 1.45
C MET A 10 -0.97 6.93 2.06
N PHE A 11 0.06 6.18 2.42
CA PHE A 11 1.29 6.71 2.96
C PHE A 11 1.88 7.63 1.88
N MET A 12 1.41 8.88 1.90
CA MET A 12 2.02 9.95 1.13
C MET A 12 3.36 10.23 1.78
N PHE A 13 4.39 9.67 1.20
CA PHE A 13 5.77 10.08 1.44
C PHE A 13 5.91 11.55 1.01
N GLY A 14 5.64 12.45 1.95
CA GLY A 14 5.90 13.87 1.80
C GLY A 14 7.34 14.17 2.19
N LEU A 15 8.29 13.86 1.32
CA LEU A 15 9.61 14.48 1.35
C LEU A 15 9.77 15.29 0.08
N LEU A 16 9.36 16.55 0.15
CA LEU A 16 9.79 17.59 -0.78
C LEU A 16 11.31 17.84 -0.60
N SER A 17 12.11 16.91 -1.12
CA SER A 17 13.51 17.21 -1.40
C SER A 17 13.54 17.91 -2.74
N THR A 18 13.70 19.23 -2.72
CA THR A 18 14.06 20.04 -3.88
C THR A 18 15.46 19.64 -4.35
N PHE A 19 15.55 18.53 -5.08
CA PHE A 19 16.70 18.27 -5.91
C PHE A 19 16.45 18.91 -7.27
N ALA A 20 17.28 19.86 -7.63
CA ALA A 20 17.46 20.26 -9.02
C ALA A 20 18.01 19.03 -9.75
N GLN A 21 17.13 18.20 -10.29
CA GLN A 21 17.51 17.03 -11.05
C GLN A 21 17.36 17.33 -12.53
N THR A 22 18.45 17.14 -13.26
CA THR A 22 18.39 16.82 -14.68
C THR A 22 17.38 15.68 -14.81
N GLU A 23 16.23 15.92 -15.45
CA GLU A 23 15.19 14.92 -15.66
C GLU A 23 15.74 13.82 -16.58
N GLU A 24 16.37 12.83 -15.98
CA GLU A 24 16.74 11.62 -16.70
C GLU A 24 15.44 10.92 -17.10
N LYS A 25 15.18 10.87 -18.41
CA LYS A 25 13.96 10.25 -18.95
C LYS A 25 13.89 8.79 -18.54
N VAL A 26 12.79 8.38 -17.95
CA VAL A 26 12.53 6.98 -17.62
C VAL A 26 12.56 6.15 -18.90
N SER A 27 13.49 5.21 -18.97
CA SER A 27 13.59 4.27 -20.09
C SER A 27 12.46 3.23 -20.06
N ASP A 28 12.13 2.65 -21.20
CA ASP A 28 11.11 1.59 -21.27
C ASP A 28 11.49 0.37 -20.40
N ALA A 29 12.79 0.07 -20.28
CA ALA A 29 13.28 -1.00 -19.40
C ALA A 29 13.07 -0.68 -17.91
N GLN A 30 13.28 0.57 -17.49
CA GLN A 30 13.00 1.00 -16.13
C GLN A 30 11.50 1.01 -15.84
N LEU A 31 10.69 1.42 -16.81
CA LEU A 31 9.23 1.42 -16.69
C LEU A 31 8.67 -0.01 -16.60
N GLN A 32 9.26 -0.98 -17.31
CA GLN A 32 8.92 -2.40 -17.19
C GLN A 32 9.21 -2.92 -15.77
N LYS A 33 10.41 -2.68 -15.25
CA LYS A 33 10.79 -3.05 -13.88
C LYS A 33 9.88 -2.40 -12.83
N PHE A 34 9.54 -1.12 -13.06
CA PHE A 34 8.59 -0.40 -12.20
C PHE A 34 7.21 -1.07 -12.21
N ALA A 35 6.69 -1.45 -13.37
CA ALA A 35 5.40 -2.13 -13.48
C ALA A 35 5.37 -3.45 -12.69
N GLU A 36 6.46 -4.23 -12.75
CA GLU A 36 6.59 -5.47 -12.00
C GLU A 36 6.70 -5.23 -10.49
N ALA A 37 7.51 -4.25 -10.08
CA ALA A 37 7.62 -3.83 -8.69
C ALA A 37 6.28 -3.31 -8.17
N TYR A 38 5.58 -2.48 -8.93
CA TYR A 38 4.28 -1.94 -8.59
C TYR A 38 3.23 -3.03 -8.34
N GLN A 39 3.15 -4.04 -9.23
CA GLN A 39 2.24 -5.17 -9.02
C GLN A 39 2.59 -5.95 -7.74
N THR A 40 3.88 -6.15 -7.46
CA THR A 40 4.33 -6.83 -6.26
C THR A 40 3.97 -6.02 -5.00
N VAL A 41 4.22 -4.71 -5.00
CA VAL A 41 3.85 -3.79 -3.92
C VAL A 41 2.34 -3.81 -3.67
N GLN A 42 1.51 -3.84 -4.73
CA GLN A 42 0.05 -3.95 -4.58
C GLN A 42 -0.37 -5.27 -3.92
N GLN A 43 0.28 -6.38 -4.25
CA GLN A 43 0.01 -7.68 -3.61
C GLN A 43 0.42 -7.67 -2.13
N VAL A 44 1.59 -7.12 -1.81
CA VAL A 44 2.06 -6.97 -0.44
C VAL A 44 1.08 -6.09 0.36
N ASN A 45 0.63 -4.97 -0.19
CA ASN A 45 -0.35 -4.11 0.47
C ASN A 45 -1.68 -4.83 0.77
N GLN A 46 -2.17 -5.67 -0.15
CA GLN A 46 -3.37 -6.47 0.09
C GLN A 46 -3.16 -7.50 1.20
N GLN A 47 -1.99 -8.15 1.22
CA GLN A 47 -1.63 -9.11 2.26
C GLN A 47 -1.54 -8.43 3.63
N ILE A 48 -0.87 -7.28 3.72
CA ILE A 48 -0.77 -6.50 4.95
C ILE A 48 -2.15 -6.11 5.48
N GLN A 49 -3.06 -5.68 4.61
CA GLN A 49 -4.43 -5.35 5.02
C GLN A 49 -5.14 -6.56 5.65
N GLN A 50 -4.98 -7.75 5.06
CA GLN A 50 -5.54 -8.98 5.62
C GLN A 50 -4.90 -9.35 6.96
N GLU A 51 -3.58 -9.22 7.06
CA GLU A 51 -2.84 -9.48 8.30
C GLU A 51 -3.25 -8.50 9.41
N MET A 52 -3.45 -7.22 9.08
CA MET A 52 -3.95 -6.22 10.04
C MET A 52 -5.35 -6.57 10.53
N VAL A 53 -6.27 -6.93 9.65
CA VAL A 53 -7.62 -7.37 10.04
C VAL A 53 -7.53 -8.60 10.95
N THR A 54 -6.70 -9.57 10.59
CA THR A 54 -6.48 -10.78 11.39
C THR A 54 -5.91 -10.45 12.77
N ALA A 55 -4.95 -9.52 12.85
CA ALA A 55 -4.37 -9.07 14.10
C ALA A 55 -5.39 -8.38 15.02
N ILE A 56 -6.29 -7.58 14.45
CA ILE A 56 -7.39 -6.92 15.17
C ILE A 56 -8.38 -7.96 15.70
N GLU A 57 -8.82 -8.88 14.86
CA GLU A 57 -9.80 -9.89 15.21
C GLU A 57 -9.26 -10.89 16.26
N ALA A 58 -7.94 -11.16 16.22
CA ALA A 58 -7.27 -11.99 17.21
C ALA A 58 -7.29 -11.39 18.64
N GLU A 59 -7.45 -10.07 18.77
CA GLU A 59 -7.66 -9.40 20.07
C GLU A 59 -9.12 -9.44 20.54
N GLY A 60 -10.02 -10.04 19.75
CA GLY A 60 -11.44 -10.17 20.10
C GLY A 60 -12.24 -8.88 19.89
N ILE A 61 -11.81 -8.03 18.97
CA ILE A 61 -12.54 -6.85 18.50
C ILE A 61 -12.69 -6.91 16.97
N THR A 62 -13.82 -6.52 16.42
CA THR A 62 -13.99 -6.47 14.97
C THR A 62 -13.24 -5.29 14.36
N ALA A 63 -12.77 -5.44 13.10
CA ALA A 63 -12.11 -4.35 12.39
C ALA A 63 -12.99 -3.09 12.26
N GLN A 64 -14.32 -3.26 12.18
CA GLN A 64 -15.26 -2.13 12.17
C GLN A 64 -15.24 -1.40 13.50
N ARG A 65 -15.39 -2.12 14.63
CA ARG A 65 -15.43 -1.53 15.97
C ARG A 65 -14.09 -0.88 16.33
N PHE A 66 -12.98 -1.52 15.97
CA PHE A 66 -11.65 -0.96 16.10
C PHE A 66 -11.55 0.43 15.44
N ASN A 67 -12.05 0.55 14.20
CA ASN A 67 -12.01 1.82 13.47
C ASN A 67 -12.93 2.88 14.07
N GLU A 68 -14.12 2.50 14.55
CA GLU A 68 -15.04 3.43 15.22
C GLU A 68 -14.36 4.06 16.44
N ILE A 69 -13.74 3.23 17.28
CA ILE A 69 -13.02 3.69 18.47
C ILE A 69 -11.83 4.56 18.08
N TYR A 70 -11.03 4.12 17.11
CA TYR A 70 -9.85 4.85 16.63
C TYR A 70 -10.22 6.23 16.08
N GLN A 71 -11.27 6.33 15.29
CA GLN A 71 -11.75 7.60 14.74
C GLN A 71 -12.26 8.54 15.84
N ALA A 72 -13.01 8.00 16.82
CA ALA A 72 -13.48 8.79 17.94
C ALA A 72 -12.31 9.32 18.82
N GLN A 73 -11.24 8.53 18.99
CA GLN A 73 -10.03 8.98 19.70
C GLN A 73 -9.26 10.08 18.96
N MET A 74 -9.35 10.11 17.63
CA MET A 74 -8.68 11.13 16.80
C MET A 74 -9.50 12.41 16.64
N ASP A 75 -10.76 12.41 16.99
CA ASP A 75 -11.65 13.56 16.93
C ASP A 75 -11.81 14.16 18.34
N PRO A 76 -11.26 15.37 18.61
CA PRO A 76 -11.34 16.00 19.93
C PRO A 76 -12.77 16.38 20.35
N GLU A 77 -13.72 16.40 19.41
CA GLU A 77 -15.13 16.72 19.69
C GLU A 77 -16.02 15.47 19.84
N ALA A 78 -15.47 14.28 19.54
CA ALA A 78 -16.21 13.03 19.64
C ALA A 78 -16.08 12.42 21.04
N GLU A 79 -17.20 11.97 21.60
CA GLU A 79 -17.16 11.07 22.76
C GLU A 79 -16.80 9.66 22.32
N VAL A 80 -15.84 9.05 23.00
CA VAL A 80 -15.44 7.66 22.75
C VAL A 80 -16.46 6.75 23.45
N ASP A 81 -17.48 6.31 22.72
CA ASP A 81 -18.44 5.30 23.22
C ASP A 81 -17.81 3.90 23.12
N ALA A 82 -16.91 3.59 24.05
CA ALA A 82 -16.26 2.29 24.15
C ALA A 82 -16.12 1.86 25.61
N THR A 83 -16.28 0.57 25.86
CA THR A 83 -16.03 -0.03 27.17
C THR A 83 -14.53 -0.11 27.44
N GLU A 84 -14.13 -0.24 28.73
CA GLU A 84 -12.72 -0.44 29.09
C GLU A 84 -12.12 -1.70 28.43
N ASP A 85 -12.91 -2.77 28.30
CA ASP A 85 -12.51 -4.00 27.62
C ASP A 85 -12.25 -3.77 26.12
N GLU A 86 -13.13 -3.04 25.43
CA GLU A 86 -12.92 -2.69 24.02
C GLU A 86 -11.70 -1.78 23.82
N MET A 87 -11.46 -0.83 24.70
CA MET A 87 -10.29 0.02 24.67
C MET A 87 -8.98 -0.77 24.87
N THR A 88 -8.98 -1.72 25.81
CA THR A 88 -7.83 -2.61 26.02
C THR A 88 -7.53 -3.48 24.80
N LYS A 89 -8.56 -4.05 24.19
CA LYS A 89 -8.42 -4.83 22.94
C LYS A 89 -7.91 -4.01 21.78
N GLN A 90 -8.43 -2.80 21.64
CA GLN A 90 -8.01 -1.85 20.60
C GLN A 90 -6.54 -1.44 20.78
N GLU A 91 -6.10 -1.15 22.03
CA GLU A 91 -4.70 -0.83 22.32
C GLU A 91 -3.76 -2.02 22.02
N SER A 92 -4.17 -3.24 22.38
CA SER A 92 -3.42 -4.46 22.08
C SER A 92 -3.27 -4.68 20.58
N ALA A 93 -4.35 -4.47 19.82
CA ALA A 93 -4.33 -4.56 18.37
C ALA A 93 -3.42 -3.49 17.75
N LEU A 94 -3.45 -2.24 18.24
CA LEU A 94 -2.56 -1.17 17.79
C LEU A 94 -1.09 -1.54 17.97
N LYS A 95 -0.69 -2.05 19.12
CA LYS A 95 0.69 -2.49 19.39
C LYS A 95 1.14 -3.58 18.41
N LYS A 96 0.26 -4.52 18.08
CA LYS A 96 0.56 -5.56 17.09
C LYS A 96 0.78 -4.95 15.70
N ILE A 97 -0.12 -4.06 15.28
CA ILE A 97 -0.03 -3.37 13.97
C ILE A 97 1.25 -2.53 13.88
N GLU A 98 1.60 -1.80 14.94
CA GLU A 98 2.84 -1.04 15.00
C GLU A 98 4.08 -1.94 14.90
N GLY A 99 4.05 -3.10 15.56
CA GLY A 99 5.11 -4.10 15.46
C GLY A 99 5.30 -4.67 14.06
N MET A 100 4.22 -4.75 13.26
CA MET A 100 4.28 -5.22 11.87
C MET A 100 4.91 -4.19 10.92
N GLN A 101 4.79 -2.89 11.20
CA GLN A 101 5.20 -1.82 10.28
C GLN A 101 6.70 -1.87 9.92
N ALA A 102 7.57 -2.16 10.88
CA ALA A 102 9.01 -2.22 10.63
C ALA A 102 9.37 -3.35 9.64
N GLY A 103 8.77 -4.53 9.79
CA GLY A 103 8.96 -5.66 8.89
C GLY A 103 8.39 -5.40 7.50
N VAL A 104 7.24 -4.75 7.42
CA VAL A 104 6.58 -4.37 6.16
C VAL A 104 7.46 -3.46 5.31
N GLN A 105 8.09 -2.46 5.92
CA GLN A 105 8.96 -1.52 5.20
C GLN A 105 10.18 -2.23 4.61
N GLU A 106 10.80 -3.12 5.39
CA GLU A 106 11.95 -3.90 4.94
C GLU A 106 11.56 -4.86 3.80
N ASP A 107 10.44 -5.59 3.94
CA ASP A 107 9.95 -6.51 2.92
C ASP A 107 9.63 -5.76 1.62
N MET A 108 8.97 -4.62 1.70
CA MET A 108 8.66 -3.79 0.53
C MET A 108 9.93 -3.32 -0.21
N GLN A 109 10.96 -2.86 0.52
CA GLN A 109 12.23 -2.49 -0.08
C GLN A 109 12.91 -3.69 -0.77
N ASN A 110 12.89 -4.85 -0.13
CA ASN A 110 13.46 -6.08 -0.68
C ASN A 110 12.72 -6.52 -1.96
N LYS A 111 11.39 -6.45 -1.95
CA LYS A 111 10.56 -6.76 -3.14
C LYS A 111 10.83 -5.82 -4.31
N ILE A 112 11.04 -4.54 -4.06
CA ILE A 112 11.42 -3.57 -5.09
C ILE A 112 12.82 -3.91 -5.66
N LYS A 113 13.78 -4.23 -4.78
CA LYS A 113 15.14 -4.63 -5.19
C LYS A 113 15.14 -5.91 -6.03
N GLU A 114 14.32 -6.91 -5.68
CA GLU A 114 14.14 -8.14 -6.46
C GLU A 114 13.71 -7.88 -7.92
N LYS A 115 13.01 -6.76 -8.16
CA LYS A 115 12.64 -6.33 -9.52
C LYS A 115 13.72 -5.48 -10.21
N GLY A 116 14.87 -5.31 -9.57
CA GLY A 116 16.02 -4.62 -10.13
C GLY A 116 15.90 -3.10 -10.12
N LEU A 117 15.18 -2.55 -9.15
CA LEU A 117 15.12 -1.13 -8.82
C LEU A 117 15.59 -0.89 -7.38
N THR A 118 16.21 0.26 -7.13
CA THR A 118 16.35 0.77 -5.76
C THR A 118 15.03 1.43 -5.34
N LEU A 119 14.81 1.61 -4.03
CA LEU A 119 13.65 2.35 -3.52
C LEU A 119 13.60 3.76 -4.11
N GLU A 120 14.75 4.47 -4.13
CA GLU A 120 14.87 5.80 -4.71
C GLU A 120 14.47 5.84 -6.19
N GLN A 121 14.91 4.86 -6.98
CA GLN A 121 14.53 4.75 -8.40
C GLN A 121 13.03 4.52 -8.55
N TYR A 122 12.45 3.67 -7.71
CA TYR A 122 11.01 3.38 -7.71
C TYR A 122 10.20 4.64 -7.39
N GLU A 123 10.57 5.38 -6.34
CA GLU A 123 9.92 6.63 -5.95
C GLU A 123 10.07 7.71 -7.03
N LYS A 124 11.26 7.86 -7.62
CA LYS A 124 11.52 8.82 -8.70
C LYS A 124 10.67 8.54 -9.94
N ILE A 125 10.54 7.27 -10.34
CA ILE A 125 9.68 6.87 -11.46
C ILE A 125 8.22 7.16 -11.10
N GLY A 126 7.78 6.85 -9.88
CA GLY A 126 6.44 7.14 -9.38
C GLY A 126 6.11 8.63 -9.44
N ALA A 127 7.04 9.50 -9.03
CA ALA A 127 6.87 10.95 -9.10
C ALA A 127 6.77 11.47 -10.56
N GLN A 128 7.60 10.94 -11.47
CA GLN A 128 7.53 11.30 -12.90
C GLN A 128 6.21 10.85 -13.53
N LEU A 129 5.68 9.69 -13.15
CA LEU A 129 4.38 9.19 -13.60
C LEU A 129 3.23 10.13 -13.23
N GLN A 130 3.27 10.79 -12.07
CA GLN A 130 2.23 11.75 -11.67
C GLN A 130 2.14 12.95 -12.63
N ASN A 131 3.26 13.35 -13.22
CA ASN A 131 3.38 14.53 -14.05
C ASN A 131 3.44 14.23 -15.56
N SER A 132 3.44 12.95 -15.97
CA SER A 132 3.59 12.55 -17.37
C SER A 132 2.45 11.63 -17.85
N PRO A 133 1.43 12.15 -18.55
CA PRO A 133 0.37 11.34 -19.15
C PRO A 133 0.89 10.29 -20.15
N GLU A 134 2.01 10.58 -20.82
CA GLU A 134 2.64 9.64 -21.74
C GLU A 134 3.18 8.40 -21.00
N LEU A 135 3.92 8.62 -19.89
CA LEU A 135 4.42 7.53 -19.06
C LEU A 135 3.29 6.72 -18.43
N GLN A 136 2.21 7.39 -17.99
CA GLN A 136 1.02 6.70 -17.47
C GLN A 136 0.40 5.77 -18.52
N LYS A 137 0.25 6.24 -19.75
CA LYS A 137 -0.29 5.43 -20.85
C LYS A 137 0.60 4.23 -21.18
N LYS A 138 1.93 4.42 -21.19
CA LYS A 138 2.89 3.33 -21.38
C LYS A 138 2.80 2.32 -20.25
N LEU A 139 2.77 2.78 -19.00
CA LEU A 139 2.62 1.90 -17.82
C LEU A 139 1.35 1.06 -17.89
N GLN A 140 0.21 1.67 -18.22
CA GLN A 140 -1.05 0.95 -18.40
C GLN A 140 -0.93 -0.16 -19.45
N GLY A 141 -0.30 0.13 -20.59
CA GLY A 141 -0.05 -0.86 -21.64
C GLY A 141 0.79 -2.05 -21.14
N ILE A 142 1.84 -1.78 -20.36
CA ILE A 142 2.69 -2.81 -19.76
C ILE A 142 1.88 -3.66 -18.74
N LEU A 143 1.12 -3.02 -17.86
CA LEU A 143 0.33 -3.71 -16.85
C LEU A 143 -0.72 -4.62 -17.46
N MET A 144 -1.42 -4.17 -18.51
CA MET A 144 -2.39 -4.97 -19.25
C MET A 144 -1.72 -6.18 -19.92
N LYS A 145 -0.55 -5.99 -20.54
CA LYS A 145 0.21 -7.06 -21.17
C LYS A 145 0.68 -8.11 -20.16
N ASN A 146 1.14 -7.67 -18.98
CA ASN A 146 1.56 -8.56 -17.90
C ASN A 146 0.40 -9.39 -17.32
N GLN A 147 -0.82 -8.82 -17.26
CA GLN A 147 -2.02 -9.53 -16.82
C GLN A 147 -2.48 -10.58 -17.84
N THR A 148 -2.47 -10.23 -19.12
CA THR A 148 -2.88 -11.15 -20.20
C THR A 148 -1.86 -12.26 -20.42
N GLY A 149 -0.56 -12.00 -20.24
CA GLY A 149 0.51 -13.00 -20.35
C GLY A 149 0.53 -14.03 -19.22
N LYS A 150 -0.05 -13.71 -18.05
CA LYS A 150 -0.16 -14.64 -16.90
C LYS A 150 -1.38 -15.55 -16.96
N ASN A 151 -2.28 -15.36 -17.92
CA ASN A 151 -3.46 -16.20 -18.10
C ASN A 151 -3.38 -16.94 -19.45
N PRO A 152 -2.64 -18.07 -19.55
CA PRO A 152 -2.72 -18.90 -20.75
C PRO A 152 -4.13 -19.47 -20.78
N MET A 153 -5.00 -18.87 -21.62
CA MET A 153 -6.26 -19.50 -21.97
C MET A 153 -5.98 -20.96 -22.30
N LYS A 154 -6.52 -21.89 -21.51
CA LYS A 154 -6.66 -23.29 -21.89
C LYS A 154 -7.32 -23.31 -23.28
N LYS A 155 -6.55 -23.53 -24.33
CA LYS A 155 -7.10 -23.96 -25.60
C LYS A 155 -7.80 -25.30 -25.31
N LYS A 156 -9.15 -25.25 -25.27
CA LYS A 156 -9.97 -26.48 -25.42
C LYS A 156 -9.73 -26.99 -26.85
N ASN A 157 -9.05 -28.11 -26.95
CA ASN A 157 -9.27 -29.03 -28.07
C ASN A 157 -10.54 -29.78 -27.83
#